data_9dd1937abbbd75002427139f26a6a162
#
_entry.id   9dd1937abbbd75002427139f26a6a162
#
_cell.length_a   1.000
_cell.length_b   1.000
_cell.length_c   1.000
_cell.angle_alpha   90.00
_cell.angle_beta   90.00
_cell.angle_gamma   90.00
#
_symmetry.space_group_name_H-M   'P 1'
#
loop_
_entity.id
_entity.type
_entity.pdbx_description
1 polymer ?
#
loop_
_entity_poly.entity_id
_entity_poly.type
_entity_poly.pdbx_seq_one_letter_code
_entity_poly.pdbx_strand_id
1 'polypeptide(L)'
;LAIGDRRLRRPLAVGFVAMFSVTVAQITVGFFALDRLRLDSADAARVAGIALTAVGVALILAQLLVRRLDWPPPRLIRVGGLVAAIGFAAVCLADSPPLLWLAFFVAAAGMGWVFPAVSALNANAVRAEEQGAAAGTLVAVHGFGLISGPLLGTLLHQLDSRAPYALVGLLLALAAFWPSQPTRPVETRSEAP
;
A
#
# COMPACT_ATOMS: atom_id res chain seq x y z
N LEU A 1 -12.01 -11.51 18.05
CA LEU A 1 -11.00 -12.42 17.77
C LEU A 1 -9.62 -11.82 17.42
N ALA A 2 -9.13 -11.85 16.20
CA ALA A 2 -7.74 -11.45 15.87
C ALA A 2 -7.46 -9.94 15.91
N ILE A 3 -8.47 -9.07 15.83
CA ILE A 3 -8.31 -7.59 15.83
C ILE A 3 -7.68 -7.07 17.15
N GLY A 4 -7.91 -7.76 18.27
CA GLY A 4 -7.29 -7.42 19.57
C GLY A 4 -5.90 -7.99 19.79
N ASP A 5 -5.43 -8.88 18.93
CA ASP A 5 -4.14 -9.57 19.10
C ASP A 5 -2.99 -8.60 18.81
N ARG A 6 -2.14 -8.40 19.84
CA ARG A 6 -0.97 -7.51 19.72
C ARG A 6 0.01 -7.96 18.63
N ARG A 7 0.09 -9.25 18.35
CA ARG A 7 0.97 -9.83 17.31
C ARG A 7 0.59 -9.36 15.92
N LEU A 8 -0.72 -9.16 15.68
CA LEU A 8 -1.28 -8.78 14.37
C LEU A 8 -1.41 -7.27 14.18
N ARG A 9 -1.24 -6.45 15.19
CA ARG A 9 -1.45 -4.99 15.11
C ARG A 9 -0.68 -4.35 13.97
N ARG A 10 0.61 -4.69 13.85
CA ARG A 10 1.46 -4.11 12.79
C ARG A 10 1.05 -4.56 11.39
N PRO A 11 0.95 -5.88 11.07
CA PRO A 11 0.54 -6.29 9.73
C PRO A 11 -0.85 -5.78 9.36
N LEU A 12 -1.79 -5.74 10.30
CA LEU A 12 -3.14 -5.21 10.05
C LEU A 12 -3.13 -3.70 9.79
N ALA A 13 -2.40 -2.91 10.58
CA ALA A 13 -2.29 -1.47 10.38
C ALA A 13 -1.61 -1.13 9.05
N VAL A 14 -0.49 -1.79 8.72
CA VAL A 14 0.20 -1.60 7.44
C VAL A 14 -0.69 -2.06 6.28
N GLY A 15 -1.40 -3.18 6.43
CA GLY A 15 -2.35 -3.68 5.44
C GLY A 15 -3.50 -2.70 5.18
N PHE A 16 -4.05 -2.11 6.24
CA PHE A 16 -5.06 -1.05 6.11
C PHE A 16 -4.52 0.14 5.32
N VAL A 17 -3.38 0.69 5.76
CA VAL A 17 -2.74 1.85 5.10
C VAL A 17 -2.46 1.54 3.63
N ALA A 18 -1.95 0.35 3.33
CA ALA A 18 -1.65 -0.07 1.97
C ALA A 18 -2.91 -0.09 1.08
N MET A 19 -3.98 -0.77 1.52
CA MET A 19 -5.22 -0.86 0.75
C MET A 19 -5.90 0.50 0.62
N PHE A 20 -5.97 1.25 1.72
CA PHE A 20 -6.49 2.63 1.73
C PHE A 20 -5.76 3.51 0.71
N SER A 21 -4.43 3.47 0.69
CA SER A 21 -3.62 4.28 -0.23
C SER A 21 -3.89 3.95 -1.70
N VAL A 22 -4.01 2.66 -2.02
CA VAL A 22 -4.32 2.22 -3.39
C VAL A 22 -5.68 2.71 -3.83
N THR A 23 -6.70 2.56 -2.98
CA THR A 23 -8.07 2.95 -3.34
C THR A 23 -8.26 4.45 -3.42
N VAL A 24 -7.61 5.22 -2.54
CA VAL A 24 -7.53 6.68 -2.65
C VAL A 24 -6.96 7.07 -4.01
N ALA A 25 -5.78 6.53 -4.35
CA ALA A 25 -5.09 6.88 -5.58
C ALA A 25 -5.89 6.52 -6.85
N GLN A 26 -6.51 5.33 -6.87
CA GLN A 26 -7.32 4.88 -8.01
C GLN A 26 -8.53 5.77 -8.27
N ILE A 27 -9.21 6.21 -7.22
CA ILE A 27 -10.40 7.06 -7.37
C ILE A 27 -10.02 8.49 -7.70
N THR A 28 -8.95 9.03 -7.13
CA THR A 28 -8.63 10.45 -7.26
C THR A 28 -7.79 10.78 -8.50
N VAL A 29 -7.19 9.80 -9.19
CA VAL A 29 -6.32 10.06 -10.34
C VAL A 29 -7.03 10.78 -11.49
N GLY A 30 -8.29 10.39 -11.78
CA GLY A 30 -9.09 11.05 -12.82
C GLY A 30 -9.43 12.49 -12.44
N PHE A 31 -9.85 12.72 -11.20
CA PHE A 31 -10.11 14.07 -10.68
C PHE A 31 -8.85 14.94 -10.67
N PHE A 32 -7.70 14.37 -10.29
CA PHE A 32 -6.42 15.08 -10.35
C PHE A 32 -6.07 15.53 -11.79
N ALA A 33 -6.32 14.67 -12.77
CA ALA A 33 -6.10 15.01 -14.18
C ALA A 33 -7.02 16.13 -14.67
N LEU A 34 -8.28 16.13 -14.26
CA LEU A 34 -9.25 17.19 -14.57
C LEU A 34 -8.85 18.53 -13.91
N ASP A 35 -8.67 18.51 -12.59
CA ASP A 35 -8.58 19.73 -11.80
C ASP A 35 -7.16 20.32 -11.78
N ARG A 36 -6.14 19.46 -11.63
CA ARG A 36 -4.75 19.90 -11.49
C ARG A 36 -4.05 20.06 -12.83
N LEU A 37 -4.23 19.10 -13.75
CA LEU A 37 -3.65 19.19 -15.09
C LEU A 37 -4.53 19.97 -16.06
N ARG A 38 -5.75 20.35 -15.62
CA ARG A 38 -6.72 21.16 -16.40
C ARG A 38 -7.05 20.53 -17.76
N LEU A 39 -7.14 19.20 -17.78
CA LEU A 39 -7.50 18.47 -18.99
C LEU A 39 -9.02 18.40 -19.15
N ASP A 40 -9.49 18.24 -20.37
CA ASP A 40 -10.88 17.89 -20.60
C ASP A 40 -11.18 16.45 -20.15
N SER A 41 -12.46 16.08 -20.13
CA SER A 41 -12.89 14.78 -19.60
C SER A 41 -12.32 13.59 -20.38
N ALA A 42 -12.13 13.71 -21.69
CA ALA A 42 -11.62 12.64 -22.54
C ALA A 42 -10.12 12.44 -22.33
N ASP A 43 -9.36 13.52 -22.28
CA ASP A 43 -7.92 13.49 -22.03
C ASP A 43 -7.63 13.09 -20.58
N ALA A 44 -8.40 13.55 -19.60
CA ALA A 44 -8.27 13.14 -18.21
C ALA A 44 -8.51 11.64 -18.04
N ALA A 45 -9.53 11.07 -18.67
CA ALA A 45 -9.79 9.63 -18.65
C ALA A 45 -8.64 8.83 -19.29
N ARG A 46 -8.09 9.33 -20.41
CA ARG A 46 -6.94 8.71 -21.08
C ARG A 46 -5.70 8.75 -20.20
N VAL A 47 -5.40 9.89 -19.59
CA VAL A 47 -4.25 10.05 -18.69
C VAL A 47 -4.37 9.15 -17.47
N ALA A 48 -5.55 9.07 -16.85
CA ALA A 48 -5.82 8.16 -15.74
C ALA A 48 -5.67 6.69 -16.16
N GLY A 49 -6.18 6.30 -17.34
CA GLY A 49 -6.04 4.94 -17.87
C GLY A 49 -4.58 4.54 -18.07
N ILE A 50 -3.75 5.42 -18.60
CA ILE A 50 -2.30 5.19 -18.77
C ILE A 50 -1.62 5.08 -17.39
N ALA A 51 -1.98 5.95 -16.43
CA ALA A 51 -1.44 5.87 -15.07
C ALA A 51 -1.75 4.52 -14.42
N LEU A 52 -2.98 4.03 -14.53
CA LEU A 52 -3.37 2.73 -13.98
C LEU A 52 -2.72 1.55 -14.74
N THR A 53 -2.47 1.69 -16.02
CA THR A 53 -1.67 0.71 -16.79
C THR A 53 -0.22 0.68 -16.29
N ALA A 54 0.39 1.85 -16.07
CA ALA A 54 1.72 1.95 -15.49
C ALA A 54 1.79 1.31 -14.09
N VAL A 55 0.75 1.43 -13.26
CA VAL A 55 0.62 0.71 -12.00
C VAL A 55 0.68 -0.80 -12.21
N GLY A 56 -0.07 -1.36 -13.16
CA GLY A 56 -0.05 -2.79 -13.46
C GLY A 56 1.34 -3.29 -13.85
N VAL A 57 2.02 -2.57 -14.73
CA VAL A 57 3.40 -2.89 -15.15
C VAL A 57 4.36 -2.82 -13.97
N ALA A 58 4.28 -1.77 -13.15
CA ALA A 58 5.13 -1.59 -11.97
C ALA A 58 4.96 -2.73 -10.96
N LEU A 59 3.72 -3.17 -10.71
CA LEU A 59 3.44 -4.29 -9.82
C LEU A 59 4.06 -5.60 -10.31
N ILE A 60 3.97 -5.90 -11.61
CA ILE A 60 4.58 -7.10 -12.20
C ILE A 60 6.11 -7.06 -12.03
N LEU A 61 6.73 -5.94 -12.38
CA LEU A 61 8.20 -5.78 -12.26
C LEU A 61 8.65 -5.84 -10.80
N ALA A 62 7.90 -5.22 -9.88
CA ALA A 62 8.19 -5.28 -8.46
C ALA A 62 8.13 -6.71 -7.91
N GLN A 63 7.15 -7.51 -8.33
CA GLN A 63 7.03 -8.91 -7.91
C GLN A 63 8.15 -9.80 -8.47
N LEU A 64 8.59 -9.56 -9.70
CA LEU A 64 9.75 -10.25 -10.28
C LEU A 64 11.03 -9.93 -9.49
N LEU A 65 11.19 -8.68 -9.07
CA LEU A 65 12.35 -8.24 -8.30
C LEU A 65 12.33 -8.81 -6.87
N VAL A 66 11.18 -8.85 -6.21
CA VAL A 66 11.04 -9.43 -4.85
C VAL A 66 11.54 -10.86 -4.77
N ARG A 67 11.26 -11.67 -5.81
CA ARG A 67 11.72 -13.05 -5.87
C ARG A 67 13.24 -13.22 -5.89
N ARG A 68 13.96 -12.17 -6.29
CA ARG A 68 15.44 -12.16 -6.36
C ARG A 68 16.09 -11.53 -5.14
N LEU A 69 15.35 -10.70 -4.38
CA LEU A 69 15.92 -9.90 -3.30
C LEU A 69 16.13 -10.68 -2.00
N ASP A 70 15.40 -11.78 -1.79
CA ASP A 70 15.41 -12.59 -0.54
C ASP A 70 15.43 -11.76 0.76
N TRP A 71 14.70 -10.64 0.74
CA TRP A 71 14.63 -9.74 1.87
C TRP A 71 13.54 -10.16 2.86
N PRO A 72 13.80 -10.03 4.18
CA PRO A 72 12.77 -10.32 5.17
C PRO A 72 11.60 -9.35 5.07
N PRO A 73 10.35 -9.79 5.39
CA PRO A 73 9.15 -8.99 5.26
C PRO A 73 9.22 -7.59 5.90
N PRO A 74 9.83 -7.40 7.09
CA PRO A 74 9.95 -6.06 7.67
C PRO A 74 10.79 -5.10 6.83
N ARG A 75 11.81 -5.59 6.12
CA ARG A 75 12.65 -4.78 5.23
C ARG A 75 11.89 -4.40 3.96
N LEU A 76 11.14 -5.34 3.39
CA LEU A 76 10.28 -5.09 2.22
C LEU A 76 9.21 -4.03 2.54
N ILE A 77 8.58 -4.10 3.72
CA ILE A 77 7.60 -3.09 4.16
C ILE A 77 8.27 -1.72 4.28
N ARG A 78 9.47 -1.66 4.90
CA ARG A 78 10.16 -0.38 5.10
C ARG A 78 10.56 0.25 3.77
N VAL A 79 11.29 -0.49 2.93
CA VAL A 79 11.79 0.03 1.66
C VAL A 79 10.63 0.28 0.68
N GLY A 80 9.71 -0.68 0.56
CA GLY A 80 8.53 -0.55 -0.30
C GLY A 80 7.62 0.61 0.13
N GLY A 81 7.39 0.75 1.44
CA GLY A 81 6.61 1.87 1.98
C GLY A 81 7.24 3.23 1.70
N LEU A 82 8.57 3.35 1.84
CA LEU A 82 9.29 4.58 1.50
C LEU A 82 9.27 4.89 0.00
N VAL A 83 9.48 3.88 -0.85
CA VAL A 83 9.39 4.04 -2.31
C VAL A 83 7.98 4.48 -2.70
N ALA A 84 6.94 3.86 -2.13
CA ALA A 84 5.56 4.26 -2.38
C ALA A 84 5.26 5.68 -1.87
N ALA A 85 5.77 6.05 -0.70
CA ALA A 85 5.62 7.40 -0.14
C ALA A 85 6.28 8.46 -1.05
N ILE A 86 7.48 8.18 -1.57
CA ILE A 86 8.16 9.06 -2.55
C ILE A 86 7.34 9.18 -3.84
N GLY A 87 6.78 8.07 -4.34
CA GLY A 87 5.92 8.09 -5.51
C GLY A 87 4.68 8.98 -5.28
N PHE A 88 3.98 8.85 -4.16
CA PHE A 88 2.83 9.69 -3.85
C PHE A 88 3.21 11.15 -3.58
N ALA A 89 4.37 11.42 -2.97
CA ALA A 89 4.88 12.77 -2.85
C ALA A 89 5.18 13.39 -4.23
N ALA A 90 5.69 12.61 -5.18
CA ALA A 90 5.91 13.05 -6.55
C ALA A 90 4.59 13.37 -7.28
N VAL A 91 3.47 12.67 -6.98
CA VAL A 91 2.16 13.05 -7.51
C VAL A 91 1.78 14.46 -7.09
N CYS A 92 2.06 14.86 -5.85
CA CYS A 92 1.77 16.23 -5.38
C CYS A 92 2.52 17.30 -6.20
N LEU A 93 3.63 16.94 -6.82
CA LEU A 93 4.46 17.82 -7.66
C LEU A 93 4.15 17.69 -9.15
N ALA A 94 3.29 16.75 -9.53
CA ALA A 94 2.99 16.49 -10.93
C ALA A 94 2.22 17.67 -11.54
N ASP A 95 2.77 18.22 -12.62
CA ASP A 95 2.22 19.29 -13.43
C ASP A 95 1.99 18.86 -14.90
N SER A 96 2.33 17.62 -15.22
CA SER A 96 2.25 17.05 -16.56
C SER A 96 1.89 15.56 -16.51
N PRO A 97 1.22 15.02 -17.55
CA PRO A 97 0.85 13.61 -17.63
C PRO A 97 2.04 12.65 -17.47
N PRO A 98 3.21 12.85 -18.13
CA PRO A 98 4.35 11.95 -17.96
C PRO A 98 4.88 11.87 -16.53
N LEU A 99 4.90 13.00 -15.81
CA LEU A 99 5.32 13.02 -14.42
C LEU A 99 4.33 12.29 -13.53
N LEU A 100 3.03 12.44 -13.78
CA LEU A 100 1.98 11.70 -13.09
C LEU A 100 2.14 10.18 -13.30
N TRP A 101 2.36 9.73 -14.52
CA TRP A 101 2.56 8.31 -14.84
C TRP A 101 3.79 7.74 -14.14
N LEU A 102 4.91 8.47 -14.17
CA LEU A 102 6.14 8.05 -13.47
C LEU A 102 5.91 7.99 -11.95
N ALA A 103 5.23 8.97 -11.38
CA ALA A 103 4.92 9.01 -9.94
C ALA A 103 4.05 7.82 -9.52
N PHE A 104 3.01 7.49 -10.30
CA PHE A 104 2.16 6.31 -10.07
C PHE A 104 2.94 5.00 -10.25
N PHE A 105 3.84 4.93 -11.24
CA PHE A 105 4.72 3.78 -11.43
C PHE A 105 5.60 3.55 -10.20
N VAL A 106 6.26 4.58 -9.69
CA VAL A 106 7.13 4.49 -8.50
C VAL A 106 6.32 4.11 -7.26
N ALA A 107 5.16 4.73 -7.05
CA ALA A 107 4.27 4.38 -5.94
C ALA A 107 3.85 2.91 -5.99
N ALA A 108 3.44 2.43 -7.16
CA ALA A 108 3.02 1.06 -7.36
C ALA A 108 4.16 0.04 -7.21
N ALA A 109 5.37 0.37 -7.65
CA ALA A 109 6.55 -0.48 -7.44
C ALA A 109 6.80 -0.72 -5.95
N GLY A 110 6.72 0.34 -5.13
CA GLY A 110 6.80 0.20 -3.67
C GLY A 110 5.68 -0.65 -3.08
N MET A 111 4.44 -0.46 -3.52
CA MET A 111 3.28 -1.24 -3.08
C MET A 111 3.39 -2.72 -3.46
N GLY A 112 4.00 -3.03 -4.61
CA GLY A 112 4.28 -4.40 -5.04
C GLY A 112 5.19 -5.18 -4.08
N TRP A 113 5.96 -4.48 -3.23
CA TRP A 113 6.75 -5.09 -2.15
C TRP A 113 5.99 -5.13 -0.82
N VAL A 114 5.17 -4.12 -0.54
CA VAL A 114 4.42 -4.01 0.72
C VAL A 114 3.37 -5.13 0.85
N PHE A 115 2.55 -5.36 -0.16
CA PHE A 115 1.45 -6.33 -0.08
C PHE A 115 1.89 -7.76 0.25
N PRO A 116 2.83 -8.38 -0.50
CA PRO A 116 3.29 -9.74 -0.16
C PRO A 116 3.99 -9.78 1.20
N ALA A 117 4.73 -8.72 1.57
CA ALA A 117 5.41 -8.65 2.84
C ALA A 117 4.44 -8.55 4.03
N VAL A 118 3.34 -7.81 3.89
CA VAL A 118 2.27 -7.74 4.89
C VAL A 118 1.60 -9.09 5.07
N SER A 119 1.29 -9.78 3.98
CA SER A 119 0.68 -11.12 4.01
C SER A 119 1.61 -12.13 4.71
N ALA A 120 2.90 -12.12 4.38
CA ALA A 120 3.90 -12.97 5.02
C ALA A 120 4.08 -12.62 6.51
N LEU A 121 4.14 -11.31 6.85
CA LEU A 121 4.26 -10.89 8.24
C LEU A 121 3.03 -11.30 9.06
N ASN A 122 1.83 -11.21 8.47
CA ASN A 122 0.58 -11.62 9.10
C ASN A 122 0.55 -13.13 9.37
N ALA A 123 0.93 -13.95 8.40
CA ALA A 123 1.00 -15.40 8.54
C ALA A 123 2.05 -15.84 9.56
N ASN A 124 3.24 -15.22 9.56
CA ASN A 124 4.34 -15.54 10.45
C ASN A 124 4.14 -15.05 11.89
N ALA A 125 3.15 -14.19 12.14
CA ALA A 125 2.86 -13.67 13.48
C ALA A 125 2.06 -14.64 14.36
N VAL A 126 1.51 -15.71 13.78
CA VAL A 126 0.59 -16.65 14.43
C VAL A 126 1.01 -18.10 14.15
N ARG A 127 0.46 -19.05 14.93
CA ARG A 127 0.67 -20.48 14.70
C ARG A 127 -0.08 -20.96 13.47
N ALA A 128 0.28 -22.14 12.96
CA ALA A 128 -0.30 -22.71 11.73
C ALA A 128 -1.84 -22.83 11.81
N GLU A 129 -2.37 -23.24 12.97
CA GLU A 129 -3.81 -23.41 13.19
C GLU A 129 -4.57 -22.07 13.21
N GLU A 130 -3.88 -20.96 13.49
CA GLU A 130 -4.44 -19.60 13.58
C GLU A 130 -4.36 -18.84 12.25
N GLN A 131 -3.61 -19.34 11.25
CA GLN A 131 -3.33 -18.61 10.01
C GLN A 131 -4.59 -18.30 9.21
N GLY A 132 -5.57 -19.19 9.20
CA GLY A 132 -6.85 -18.93 8.53
C GLY A 132 -7.61 -17.75 9.13
N ALA A 133 -7.65 -17.66 10.46
CA ALA A 133 -8.30 -16.55 11.17
C ALA A 133 -7.53 -15.23 10.96
N ALA A 134 -6.19 -15.28 11.00
CA ALA A 134 -5.34 -14.11 10.74
C ALA A 134 -5.49 -13.60 9.31
N ALA A 135 -5.53 -14.49 8.31
CA ALA A 135 -5.77 -14.13 6.92
C ALA A 135 -7.16 -13.51 6.72
N GLY A 136 -8.21 -14.09 7.30
CA GLY A 136 -9.56 -13.53 7.27
C GLY A 136 -9.66 -12.14 7.89
N THR A 137 -8.92 -11.91 9.00
CA THR A 137 -8.85 -10.60 9.64
C THR A 137 -8.14 -9.58 8.75
N LEU A 138 -7.06 -9.96 8.08
CA LEU A 138 -6.36 -9.08 7.13
C LEU A 138 -7.26 -8.70 5.96
N VAL A 139 -8.02 -9.65 5.41
CA VAL A 139 -9.00 -9.40 4.34
C VAL A 139 -10.08 -8.42 4.80
N ALA A 140 -10.60 -8.58 6.02
CA ALA A 140 -11.58 -7.65 6.59
C ALA A 140 -11.01 -6.24 6.72
N VAL A 141 -9.78 -6.11 7.19
CA VAL A 141 -9.07 -4.81 7.30
C VAL A 141 -8.83 -4.18 5.91
N HIS A 142 -8.48 -4.98 4.90
CA HIS A 142 -8.41 -4.51 3.52
C HIS A 142 -9.78 -4.02 3.03
N GLY A 143 -10.87 -4.69 3.38
CA GLY A 143 -12.23 -4.24 3.09
C GLY A 143 -12.54 -2.85 3.68
N PHE A 144 -12.11 -2.57 4.91
CA PHE A 144 -12.24 -1.23 5.49
C PHE A 144 -11.44 -0.18 4.70
N GLY A 145 -10.22 -0.50 4.26
CA GLY A 145 -9.44 0.36 3.38
C GLY A 145 -10.12 0.63 2.03
N LEU A 146 -10.72 -0.42 1.45
CA LEU A 146 -11.45 -0.36 0.19
C LEU A 146 -12.68 0.58 0.27
N ILE A 147 -13.38 0.58 1.40
CA ILE A 147 -14.58 1.40 1.61
C ILE A 147 -14.20 2.84 2.00
N SER A 148 -13.27 3.01 2.93
CA SER A 148 -12.89 4.33 3.45
C SER A 148 -12.05 5.13 2.47
N GLY A 149 -11.27 4.47 1.60
CA GLY A 149 -10.39 5.12 0.63
C GLY A 149 -11.13 6.06 -0.33
N PRO A 150 -12.15 5.59 -1.08
CA PRO A 150 -12.92 6.44 -1.97
C PRO A 150 -13.59 7.60 -1.25
N LEU A 151 -14.17 7.36 -0.07
CA LEU A 151 -14.87 8.38 0.70
C LEU A 151 -13.91 9.48 1.17
N LEU A 152 -12.84 9.12 1.85
CA LEU A 152 -11.88 10.10 2.35
C LEU A 152 -11.04 10.70 1.23
N GLY A 153 -10.72 9.93 0.19
CA GLY A 153 -9.99 10.41 -0.97
C GLY A 153 -10.73 11.53 -1.70
N THR A 154 -12.04 11.35 -1.97
CA THR A 154 -12.85 12.38 -2.62
C THR A 154 -13.07 13.60 -1.73
N LEU A 155 -13.31 13.42 -0.42
CA LEU A 155 -13.44 14.54 0.50
C LEU A 155 -12.16 15.37 0.59
N LEU A 156 -11.00 14.73 0.67
CA LEU A 156 -9.72 15.43 0.68
C LEU A 156 -9.43 16.13 -0.65
N HIS A 157 -9.82 15.51 -1.77
CA HIS A 157 -9.66 16.11 -3.08
C HIS A 157 -10.46 17.42 -3.25
N GLN A 158 -11.64 17.51 -2.61
CA GLN A 158 -12.42 18.75 -2.60
C GLN A 158 -11.73 19.91 -1.85
N LEU A 159 -10.84 19.60 -0.90
CA LEU A 159 -10.05 20.61 -0.19
C LEU A 159 -8.85 21.06 -1.03
N ASP A 160 -8.10 20.12 -1.57
CA ASP A 160 -6.96 20.30 -2.47
C ASP A 160 -6.71 19.01 -3.24
N SER A 161 -6.47 19.11 -4.55
CA SER A 161 -6.20 17.97 -5.43
C SER A 161 -4.99 17.13 -5.01
N ARG A 162 -4.07 17.71 -4.25
CA ARG A 162 -2.85 17.07 -3.71
C ARG A 162 -3.07 16.40 -2.35
N ALA A 163 -4.07 16.86 -1.58
CA ALA A 163 -4.29 16.42 -0.21
C ALA A 163 -4.43 14.91 -0.05
N PRO A 164 -5.15 14.17 -0.92
CA PRO A 164 -5.23 12.71 -0.86
C PRO A 164 -3.85 12.06 -0.94
N TYR A 165 -3.02 12.50 -1.87
CA TYR A 165 -1.68 11.93 -2.12
C TYR A 165 -0.68 12.28 -1.02
N ALA A 166 -0.75 13.50 -0.47
CA ALA A 166 0.04 13.90 0.68
C ALA A 166 -0.28 13.05 1.91
N LEU A 167 -1.57 12.81 2.17
CA LEU A 167 -2.00 11.96 3.28
C LEU A 167 -1.48 10.53 3.13
N VAL A 168 -1.71 9.89 1.98
CA VAL A 168 -1.29 8.50 1.78
C VAL A 168 0.23 8.35 1.78
N GLY A 169 0.95 9.32 1.22
CA GLY A 169 2.41 9.36 1.28
C GLY A 169 2.92 9.43 2.74
N LEU A 170 2.32 10.30 3.55
CA LEU A 170 2.64 10.42 4.98
C LEU A 170 2.34 9.12 5.74
N LEU A 171 1.15 8.54 5.55
CA LEU A 171 0.76 7.29 6.21
C LEU A 171 1.69 6.13 5.86
N LEU A 172 2.10 6.00 4.60
CA LEU A 172 3.05 4.98 4.15
C LEU A 172 4.44 5.21 4.73
N ALA A 173 4.91 6.45 4.79
CA ALA A 173 6.17 6.78 5.44
C ALA A 173 6.14 6.42 6.93
N LEU A 174 5.08 6.78 7.65
CA LEU A 174 4.91 6.39 9.06
C LEU A 174 4.85 4.87 9.24
N ALA A 175 4.12 4.16 8.38
CA ALA A 175 4.03 2.70 8.41
C ALA A 175 5.38 2.02 8.14
N ALA A 176 6.23 2.60 7.28
CA ALA A 176 7.56 2.11 6.99
C ALA A 176 8.49 2.15 8.21
N PHE A 177 8.34 3.16 9.07
CA PHE A 177 9.13 3.31 10.31
C PHE A 177 8.50 2.65 11.54
N TRP A 178 7.31 2.04 11.41
CA TRP A 178 6.69 1.35 12.54
C TRP A 178 7.60 0.22 13.07
N PRO A 179 7.92 0.20 14.38
CA PRO A 179 8.86 -0.75 14.95
C PRO A 179 8.44 -2.20 14.69
N SER A 180 9.39 -3.03 14.26
CA SER A 180 9.19 -4.47 14.18
C SER A 180 9.23 -5.03 15.59
N GLN A 181 8.17 -5.71 16.03
CA GLN A 181 8.26 -6.51 17.23
C GLN A 181 9.20 -7.71 16.93
N PRO A 182 10.15 -8.04 17.83
CA PRO A 182 10.96 -9.21 17.62
C PRO A 182 10.04 -10.44 17.58
N THR A 183 10.08 -11.18 16.48
CA THR A 183 9.44 -12.50 16.39
C THR A 183 10.14 -13.39 17.40
N ARG A 184 9.46 -13.77 18.49
CA ARG A 184 9.95 -14.84 19.34
C ARG A 184 10.01 -16.09 18.46
N PRO A 185 11.16 -16.82 18.46
CA PRO A 185 11.20 -18.11 17.80
C PRO A 185 10.08 -18.98 18.40
N VAL A 186 9.31 -19.60 17.55
CA VAL A 186 8.39 -20.65 18.00
C VAL A 186 9.29 -21.74 18.58
N GLU A 187 9.33 -21.86 19.90
CA GLU A 187 9.99 -23.00 20.55
C GLU A 187 9.32 -24.26 20.00
N THR A 188 10.02 -24.93 19.10
CA THR A 188 9.74 -26.33 18.78
C THR A 188 9.93 -27.08 20.10
N ARG A 189 8.80 -27.35 20.77
CA ARG A 189 8.78 -28.24 21.92
C ARG A 189 9.36 -29.56 21.43
N SER A 190 10.63 -29.78 21.71
CA SER A 190 11.25 -31.07 21.56
C SER A 190 10.43 -32.03 22.39
N GLU A 191 9.60 -32.85 21.74
CA GLU A 191 9.07 -34.05 22.37
C GLU A 191 10.27 -34.90 22.70
N ALA A 192 10.68 -34.84 23.95
CA ALA A 192 11.60 -35.85 24.53
C ALA A 192 10.82 -37.16 24.70
N PRO A 193 11.44 -38.29 24.41
CA PRO A 193 10.83 -39.61 24.40
C PRO A 193 10.40 -40.07 25.83
#